data_8ccb9acbebe2d992691149a263116960
#
_entry.id   8ccb9acbebe2d992691149a263116960
#
_cell.length_a   1.000
_cell.length_b   1.000
_cell.length_c   1.000
_cell.angle_alpha   90.00
_cell.angle_beta   90.00
_cell.angle_gamma   90.00
#
_symmetry.space_group_name_H-M   'P 1'
#
loop_
_entity.id
_entity.type
_entity.pdbx_description
1 polymer ?
#
loop_
_entity_poly.entity_id
_entity_poly.type
_entity_poly.pdbx_seq_one_letter_code
_entity_poly.pdbx_strand_id
1 'polypeptide(L)'
;DSINKIAKKYLLPVLEDGAQSFGATYKNRKSCSMSTIGCTSFFPSKPLGCYGDGGAIFTNDDELATKIKSIRVHGQDKRYHHALLGLNGRLDTIQAAILIIKFKIFNNEILLRNKVAAFYTKKLNATNLDVDTPFISKEGFRPNFSV
;
A
#
# COMPACT_ATOMS: atom_id res chain seq x y z
N ASP A 1 13.34 8.37 -0.38
CA ASP A 1 14.74 8.31 -0.87
C ASP A 1 15.73 8.39 0.30
N SER A 2 15.59 9.36 1.22
CA SER A 2 16.55 9.55 2.33
C SER A 2 16.65 8.34 3.26
N ILE A 3 15.52 7.74 3.63
CA ILE A 3 15.47 6.51 4.44
C ILE A 3 16.23 5.37 3.75
N ASN A 4 15.95 5.14 2.46
CA ASN A 4 16.63 4.09 1.70
C ASN A 4 18.15 4.34 1.59
N LYS A 5 18.57 5.61 1.49
CA LYS A 5 20.00 5.98 1.48
C LYS A 5 20.67 5.63 2.82
N ILE A 6 20.02 5.94 3.94
CA ILE A 6 20.52 5.61 5.27
C ILE A 6 20.55 4.08 5.46
N ALA A 7 19.45 3.40 5.14
CA ALA A 7 19.36 1.95 5.27
C ALA A 7 20.46 1.21 4.47
N LYS A 8 20.70 1.66 3.23
CA LYS A 8 21.78 1.13 2.41
C LYS A 8 23.16 1.29 3.05
N LYS A 9 23.42 2.45 3.69
CA LYS A 9 24.69 2.70 4.41
C LYS A 9 24.92 1.67 5.53
N TYR A 10 23.86 1.24 6.19
CA TYR A 10 23.92 0.32 7.33
C TYR A 10 23.55 -1.12 6.96
N LEU A 11 23.40 -1.43 5.67
CA LEU A 11 23.00 -2.76 5.15
C LEU A 11 21.68 -3.26 5.76
N LEU A 12 20.73 -2.36 6.01
CA LEU A 12 19.43 -2.68 6.57
C LEU A 12 18.37 -2.79 5.46
N PRO A 13 17.50 -3.81 5.49
CA PRO A 13 16.32 -3.84 4.63
C PRO A 13 15.31 -2.76 5.09
N VAL A 14 14.53 -2.24 4.14
CA VAL A 14 13.44 -1.30 4.42
C VAL A 14 12.12 -1.97 4.12
N LEU A 15 11.23 -1.97 5.09
CA LEU A 15 9.85 -2.39 4.93
C LEU A 15 8.96 -1.15 4.87
N GLU A 16 8.30 -0.96 3.74
CA GLU A 16 7.36 0.14 3.50
C GLU A 16 5.95 -0.28 3.93
N ASP A 17 5.39 0.42 4.91
CA ASP A 17 3.97 0.31 5.25
C ASP A 17 3.16 1.24 4.34
N GLY A 18 2.53 0.66 3.33
CA GLY A 18 1.66 1.35 2.37
C GLY A 18 0.17 1.14 2.65
N ALA A 19 -0.21 0.68 3.86
CA ALA A 19 -1.61 0.38 4.18
C ALA A 19 -2.57 1.57 4.06
N GLN A 20 -2.05 2.80 4.18
CA GLN A 20 -2.83 4.04 4.02
C GLN A 20 -2.45 4.83 2.76
N SER A 21 -1.46 4.38 2.01
CA SER A 21 -0.94 5.12 0.85
C SER A 21 -1.07 4.36 -0.47
N PHE A 22 -1.72 3.21 -0.49
CA PHE A 22 -1.84 2.41 -1.72
C PHE A 22 -2.49 3.24 -2.84
N GLY A 23 -1.83 3.28 -4.00
CA GLY A 23 -2.23 4.12 -5.13
C GLY A 23 -1.58 5.50 -5.17
N ALA A 24 -0.96 5.98 -4.10
CA ALA A 24 -0.14 7.18 -4.13
C ALA A 24 1.14 6.98 -4.95
N THR A 25 1.73 8.07 -5.42
CA THR A 25 3.00 8.04 -6.15
C THR A 25 3.97 9.09 -5.62
N TYR A 26 5.25 8.75 -5.66
CA TYR A 26 6.35 9.67 -5.38
C TYR A 26 7.41 9.54 -6.47
N LYS A 27 7.71 10.63 -7.17
CA LYS A 27 8.63 10.66 -8.32
C LYS A 27 8.33 9.54 -9.34
N ASN A 28 7.05 9.40 -9.70
CA ASN A 28 6.51 8.39 -10.62
C ASN A 28 6.65 6.91 -10.16
N ARG A 29 7.10 6.66 -8.93
CA ARG A 29 7.08 5.32 -8.33
C ARG A 29 5.82 5.18 -7.46
N LYS A 30 5.16 4.04 -7.52
CA LYS A 30 3.97 3.76 -6.71
C LYS A 30 4.36 3.42 -5.27
N SER A 31 3.51 3.76 -4.33
CA SER A 31 3.64 3.25 -2.96
C SER A 31 3.69 1.72 -2.97
N CYS A 32 4.34 1.13 -1.99
CA CYS A 32 4.69 -0.29 -1.90
C CYS A 32 5.75 -0.78 -2.90
N SER A 33 6.36 0.12 -3.72
CA SER A 33 7.43 -0.25 -4.66
C SER A 33 8.74 0.51 -4.45
N MET A 34 8.85 1.24 -3.34
CA MET A 34 9.96 2.18 -3.14
C MET A 34 11.10 1.62 -2.27
N SER A 35 10.90 0.44 -1.68
CA SER A 35 11.82 -0.16 -0.71
C SER A 35 12.03 -1.65 -0.96
N THR A 36 12.72 -2.35 -0.06
CA THR A 36 13.01 -3.79 -0.16
C THR A 36 11.73 -4.63 -0.20
N ILE A 37 10.79 -4.29 0.68
CA ILE A 37 9.47 -4.90 0.79
C ILE A 37 8.45 -3.79 0.97
N GLY A 38 7.34 -3.82 0.24
CA GLY A 38 6.18 -2.99 0.45
C GLY A 38 4.99 -3.83 0.92
N CYS A 39 4.23 -3.31 1.89
CA CYS A 39 3.05 -3.96 2.42
C CYS A 39 1.84 -3.05 2.30
N THR A 40 0.67 -3.62 2.00
CA THR A 40 -0.60 -2.88 2.03
C THR A 40 -1.71 -3.70 2.66
N SER A 41 -2.75 -3.01 3.09
CA SER A 41 -3.97 -3.60 3.63
C SER A 41 -5.11 -3.43 2.64
N PHE A 42 -5.94 -4.46 2.54
CA PHE A 42 -7.20 -4.46 1.81
C PHE A 42 -8.41 -4.52 2.74
N PHE A 43 -8.23 -4.16 4.02
CA PHE A 43 -9.36 -4.00 4.94
C PHE A 43 -10.44 -3.09 4.31
N PRO A 44 -11.74 -3.28 4.56
CA PRO A 44 -12.82 -2.60 3.82
C PRO A 44 -12.74 -1.08 3.76
N SER A 45 -12.20 -0.42 4.79
CA SER A 45 -12.03 1.04 4.83
C SER A 45 -10.77 1.56 4.13
N LYS A 46 -9.91 0.69 3.60
CA LYS A 46 -8.66 1.11 2.95
C LYS A 46 -8.92 1.66 1.54
N PRO A 47 -7.95 2.41 0.96
CA PRO A 47 -8.10 2.97 -0.39
C PRO A 47 -8.56 1.97 -1.44
N LEU A 48 -8.03 0.76 -1.41
CA LEU A 48 -8.54 -0.40 -2.14
C LEU A 48 -8.90 -1.46 -1.11
N GLY A 49 -10.17 -1.55 -0.73
CA GLY A 49 -10.66 -2.48 0.29
C GLY A 49 -11.47 -3.63 -0.31
N CYS A 50 -11.28 -4.86 0.19
CA CYS A 50 -12.18 -5.98 -0.02
C CYS A 50 -13.32 -5.98 1.01
N TYR A 51 -14.10 -7.06 1.13
CA TYR A 51 -15.24 -7.16 2.05
C TYR A 51 -14.93 -8.01 3.29
N GLY A 52 -13.70 -7.93 3.76
CA GLY A 52 -13.16 -8.60 4.92
C GLY A 52 -11.67 -8.29 5.05
N ASP A 53 -10.94 -9.11 5.80
CA ASP A 53 -9.50 -8.95 5.94
C ASP A 53 -8.77 -9.35 4.65
N GLY A 54 -7.73 -8.59 4.33
CA GLY A 54 -6.87 -8.85 3.20
C GLY A 54 -5.66 -7.90 3.19
N GLY A 55 -4.66 -8.28 2.42
CA GLY A 55 -3.46 -7.48 2.23
C GLY A 55 -2.59 -8.05 1.12
N ALA A 56 -1.55 -7.33 0.77
CA ALA A 56 -0.53 -7.79 -0.17
C ALA A 56 0.86 -7.35 0.27
N ILE A 57 1.83 -8.15 -0.12
CA ILE A 57 3.25 -7.87 0.04
C ILE A 57 3.88 -7.82 -1.35
N PHE A 58 4.70 -6.80 -1.58
CA PHE A 58 5.37 -6.54 -2.86
C PHE A 58 6.88 -6.54 -2.65
N THR A 59 7.61 -7.19 -3.54
CA THR A 59 9.07 -7.14 -3.60
C THR A 59 9.53 -7.42 -5.02
N ASN A 60 10.70 -6.89 -5.40
CA ASN A 60 11.40 -7.21 -6.66
C ASN A 60 12.53 -8.23 -6.44
N ASP A 61 12.65 -8.79 -5.24
CA ASP A 61 13.60 -9.82 -4.89
C ASP A 61 12.92 -11.19 -4.95
N ASP A 62 13.36 -12.04 -5.87
CA ASP A 62 12.77 -13.36 -6.13
C ASP A 62 12.96 -14.34 -4.96
N GLU A 63 14.07 -14.24 -4.23
CA GLU A 63 14.33 -15.06 -3.05
C GLU A 63 13.38 -14.71 -1.92
N LEU A 64 13.21 -13.38 -1.66
CA LEU A 64 12.23 -12.89 -0.70
C LEU A 64 10.82 -13.27 -1.13
N ALA A 65 10.46 -13.12 -2.39
CA ALA A 65 9.14 -13.51 -2.90
C ALA A 65 8.84 -14.99 -2.66
N THR A 66 9.81 -15.87 -2.93
CA THR A 66 9.69 -17.31 -2.69
C THR A 66 9.50 -17.62 -1.21
N LYS A 67 10.31 -17.01 -0.35
CA LYS A 67 10.24 -17.17 1.10
C LYS A 67 8.90 -16.68 1.67
N ILE A 68 8.44 -15.53 1.24
CA ILE A 68 7.14 -14.95 1.65
C ILE A 68 5.98 -15.85 1.22
N LYS A 69 6.02 -16.39 -0.02
CA LYS A 69 5.00 -17.33 -0.50
C LYS A 69 4.93 -18.60 0.37
N SER A 70 6.08 -19.13 0.80
CA SER A 70 6.12 -20.26 1.73
C SER A 70 5.56 -19.91 3.10
N ILE A 71 6.04 -18.82 3.72
CA ILE A 71 5.60 -18.36 5.05
C ILE A 71 4.08 -18.16 5.08
N ARG A 72 3.50 -17.57 4.04
CA ARG A 72 2.07 -17.30 3.90
C ARG A 72 1.19 -18.56 3.95
N VAL A 73 1.73 -19.71 3.62
CA VAL A 73 1.06 -21.02 3.62
C VAL A 73 1.74 -21.98 4.57
N HIS A 74 1.86 -21.59 5.83
CA HIS A 74 2.39 -22.40 6.93
C HIS A 74 3.87 -22.80 6.79
N GLY A 75 4.67 -22.05 6.02
CA GLY A 75 6.09 -22.36 5.79
C GLY A 75 6.33 -23.59 4.89
N GLN A 76 5.33 -23.96 4.08
CA GLN A 76 5.42 -25.11 3.18
C GLN A 76 6.27 -24.80 1.95
N ASP A 77 7.15 -25.73 1.60
CA ASP A 77 7.83 -25.82 0.30
C ASP A 77 7.18 -26.89 -0.59
N LYS A 78 6.64 -27.94 -0.02
CA LYS A 78 5.80 -28.98 -0.65
C LYS A 78 4.70 -29.42 0.31
N ARG A 79 3.71 -30.11 -0.25
CA ARG A 79 2.54 -30.57 0.52
C ARG A 79 2.98 -31.36 1.75
N TYR A 80 2.53 -30.92 2.93
CA TYR A 80 2.85 -31.50 4.25
C TYR A 80 4.31 -31.43 4.68
N HIS A 81 5.17 -30.66 3.98
CA HIS A 81 6.54 -30.42 4.39
C HIS A 81 6.76 -28.94 4.70
N HIS A 82 7.08 -28.62 5.96
CA HIS A 82 7.20 -27.26 6.49
C HIS A 82 8.69 -26.95 6.73
N ALA A 83 9.34 -26.35 5.73
CA ALA A 83 10.75 -25.97 5.81
C ALA A 83 10.99 -24.72 6.66
N LEU A 84 9.96 -23.91 6.90
CA LEU A 84 10.01 -22.66 7.65
C LEU A 84 8.85 -22.59 8.64
N LEU A 85 9.01 -21.79 9.68
CA LEU A 85 7.87 -21.35 10.49
C LEU A 85 7.01 -20.41 9.64
N GLY A 86 5.72 -20.66 9.59
CA GLY A 86 4.79 -19.88 8.78
C GLY A 86 3.44 -19.73 9.46
N LEU A 87 2.53 -19.07 8.75
CA LEU A 87 1.18 -18.76 9.24
C LEU A 87 0.15 -19.01 8.13
N ASN A 88 -1.13 -18.96 8.48
CA ASN A 88 -2.20 -18.89 7.50
C ASN A 88 -2.40 -17.44 7.07
N GLY A 89 -1.67 -17.01 6.04
CA GLY A 89 -1.73 -15.66 5.48
C GLY A 89 -2.29 -15.65 4.05
N ARG A 90 -3.19 -16.57 3.72
CA ARG A 90 -3.83 -16.64 2.41
C ARG A 90 -4.89 -15.56 2.27
N LEU A 91 -5.03 -15.02 1.05
CA LEU A 91 -6.18 -14.21 0.68
C LEU A 91 -7.30 -15.11 0.16
N ASP A 92 -8.48 -14.98 0.72
CA ASP A 92 -9.64 -15.76 0.28
C ASP A 92 -10.03 -15.43 -1.17
N THR A 93 -10.40 -16.44 -1.93
CA THR A 93 -10.75 -16.30 -3.36
C THR A 93 -11.89 -15.31 -3.59
N ILE A 94 -12.87 -15.26 -2.69
CA ILE A 94 -13.97 -14.29 -2.74
C ILE A 94 -13.44 -12.87 -2.61
N GLN A 95 -12.55 -12.61 -1.66
CA GLN A 95 -11.93 -11.30 -1.46
C GLN A 95 -11.07 -10.90 -2.66
N ALA A 96 -10.34 -11.85 -3.23
CA ALA A 96 -9.55 -11.61 -4.44
C ALA A 96 -10.46 -11.24 -5.64
N ALA A 97 -11.60 -11.90 -5.81
CA ALA A 97 -12.57 -11.59 -6.88
C ALA A 97 -13.13 -10.16 -6.73
N ILE A 98 -13.48 -9.75 -5.51
CA ILE A 98 -13.93 -8.38 -5.19
C ILE A 98 -12.85 -7.36 -5.55
N LEU A 99 -11.61 -7.61 -5.12
CA LEU A 99 -10.48 -6.72 -5.40
C LEU A 99 -10.22 -6.56 -6.90
N ILE A 100 -10.30 -7.64 -7.68
CA ILE A 100 -10.12 -7.59 -9.15
C ILE A 100 -11.14 -6.64 -9.80
N ILE A 101 -12.39 -6.66 -9.36
CA ILE A 101 -13.42 -5.76 -9.89
C ILE A 101 -13.17 -4.31 -9.44
N LYS A 102 -12.92 -4.10 -8.15
CA LYS A 102 -12.66 -2.75 -7.62
C LYS A 102 -11.38 -2.14 -8.20
N PHE A 103 -10.37 -2.94 -8.47
CA PHE A 103 -9.12 -2.47 -9.07
C PHE A 103 -9.31 -1.85 -10.46
N LYS A 104 -10.32 -2.30 -11.23
CA LYS A 104 -10.63 -1.73 -12.56
C LYS A 104 -11.03 -0.27 -12.50
N ILE A 105 -11.67 0.17 -11.42
CA ILE A 105 -12.14 1.55 -11.23
C ILE A 105 -11.23 2.36 -10.29
N PHE A 106 -10.25 1.73 -9.67
CA PHE A 106 -9.44 2.30 -8.58
C PHE A 106 -8.72 3.59 -8.98
N ASN A 107 -8.12 3.67 -10.18
CA ASN A 107 -7.47 4.89 -10.64
C ASN A 107 -8.44 6.07 -10.74
N ASN A 108 -9.69 5.82 -11.17
CA ASN A 108 -10.72 6.86 -11.21
C ASN A 108 -11.14 7.29 -9.79
N GLU A 109 -11.26 6.36 -8.86
CA GLU A 109 -11.54 6.66 -7.45
C GLU A 109 -10.46 7.56 -6.84
N ILE A 110 -9.16 7.30 -7.11
CA ILE A 110 -8.06 8.17 -6.67
C ILE A 110 -8.24 9.59 -7.20
N LEU A 111 -8.58 9.74 -8.48
CA LEU A 111 -8.81 11.05 -9.08
C LEU A 111 -9.99 11.78 -8.42
N LEU A 112 -11.09 11.08 -8.13
CA LEU A 112 -12.26 11.65 -7.47
C LEU A 112 -11.94 12.07 -6.04
N ARG A 113 -11.22 11.26 -5.26
CA ARG A 113 -10.77 11.60 -3.90
C ARG A 113 -9.90 12.86 -3.91
N ASN A 114 -8.96 12.96 -4.86
CA ASN A 114 -8.11 14.15 -4.99
C ASN A 114 -8.93 15.41 -5.35
N LYS A 115 -9.98 15.28 -6.18
CA LYS A 115 -10.91 16.40 -6.46
C LYS A 115 -11.67 16.83 -5.21
N VAL A 116 -12.16 15.89 -4.41
CA VAL A 116 -12.84 16.16 -3.15
C VAL A 116 -11.90 16.87 -2.17
N ALA A 117 -10.68 16.37 -1.99
CA ALA A 117 -9.69 16.99 -1.13
C ALA A 117 -9.36 18.43 -1.56
N ALA A 118 -9.15 18.65 -2.86
CA ALA A 118 -8.92 19.99 -3.40
C ALA A 118 -10.11 20.94 -3.17
N PHE A 119 -11.34 20.41 -3.28
CA PHE A 119 -12.55 21.18 -2.99
C PHE A 119 -12.60 21.60 -1.51
N TYR A 120 -12.35 20.69 -0.57
CA TYR A 120 -12.30 21.01 0.85
C TYR A 120 -11.22 22.04 1.16
N THR A 121 -10.00 21.84 0.66
CA THR A 121 -8.89 22.78 0.83
C THR A 121 -9.28 24.19 0.34
N LYS A 122 -9.85 24.29 -0.87
CA LYS A 122 -10.31 25.57 -1.42
C LYS A 122 -11.38 26.24 -0.54
N LYS A 123 -12.34 25.46 -0.04
CA LYS A 123 -13.43 25.99 0.79
C LYS A 123 -12.93 26.44 2.16
N LEU A 124 -12.10 25.65 2.82
CA LEU A 124 -11.54 25.97 4.13
C LEU A 124 -10.63 27.21 4.06
N ASN A 125 -9.77 27.31 3.05
CA ASN A 125 -8.90 28.48 2.85
C ASN A 125 -9.67 29.76 2.51
N ALA A 126 -10.94 29.67 2.12
CA ALA A 126 -11.81 30.81 1.87
C ALA A 126 -12.60 31.24 3.11
N THR A 127 -12.46 30.58 4.24
CA THR A 127 -13.07 30.94 5.53
C THR A 127 -12.11 31.72 6.40
N ASN A 128 -12.62 32.39 7.43
CA ASN A 128 -11.82 33.06 8.47
C ASN A 128 -11.53 32.10 9.65
N LEU A 129 -11.68 30.80 9.46
CA LEU A 129 -11.39 29.80 10.49
C LEU A 129 -9.86 29.63 10.60
N ASP A 130 -9.40 29.51 11.83
CA ASP A 130 -8.00 29.16 12.12
C ASP A 130 -7.80 27.65 11.97
N VAL A 131 -7.69 27.20 10.71
CA VAL A 131 -7.52 25.79 10.36
C VAL A 131 -6.46 25.64 9.27
N ASP A 132 -5.53 24.75 9.50
CA ASP A 132 -4.54 24.35 8.51
C ASP A 132 -5.03 23.12 7.71
N THR A 133 -4.92 23.20 6.38
CA THR A 133 -5.16 22.04 5.52
C THR A 133 -3.88 21.23 5.35
N PRO A 134 -3.96 19.90 5.13
CA PRO A 134 -2.78 19.08 4.96
C PRO A 134 -1.86 19.63 3.86
N PHE A 135 -0.59 19.80 4.20
CA PHE A 135 0.43 20.22 3.24
C PHE A 135 0.75 19.09 2.25
N ILE A 136 0.64 19.39 0.97
CA ILE A 136 1.02 18.47 -0.10
C ILE A 136 2.23 19.05 -0.82
N SER A 137 3.37 18.38 -0.72
CA SER A 137 4.57 18.77 -1.46
C SER A 137 4.30 18.73 -2.97
N LYS A 138 4.68 19.81 -3.67
CA LYS A 138 4.56 19.87 -5.14
C LYS A 138 5.62 19.02 -5.85
N GLU A 139 6.65 18.58 -5.15
CA GLU A 139 7.78 17.83 -5.71
C GLU A 139 7.44 16.34 -5.90
N GLY A 140 6.82 16.03 -7.04
CA GLY A 140 6.68 14.63 -7.51
C GLY A 140 5.77 13.74 -6.67
N PHE A 141 5.00 14.31 -5.75
CA PHE A 141 4.09 13.56 -4.89
C PHE A 141 2.64 13.67 -5.41
N ARG A 142 1.99 12.52 -5.60
CA ARG A 142 0.55 12.43 -5.86
C ARG A 142 -0.08 11.62 -4.73
N PRO A 143 -0.79 12.27 -3.82
CA PRO A 143 -1.44 11.58 -2.70
C PRO A 143 -2.61 10.74 -3.18
N ASN A 144 -2.92 9.72 -2.39
CA ASN A 144 -4.23 9.10 -2.37
C ASN A 144 -4.84 9.42 -1.01
N PHE A 145 -5.82 10.31 -0.98
CA PHE A 145 -6.50 10.62 0.25
C PHE A 145 -7.40 9.44 0.66
N SER A 146 -7.13 8.88 1.84
CA SER A 146 -8.07 8.00 2.54
C SER A 146 -9.01 8.89 3.35
N VAL A 147 -10.29 8.61 3.27
CA VAL A 147 -11.33 9.23 4.10
C VAL A 147 -11.45 8.43 5.38
#